data_fec63dd48d4968fb8591c734d89f583f
#
_entry.id   fec63dd48d4968fb8591c734d89f583f
#
_cell.length_a   1.000
_cell.length_b   1.000
_cell.length_c   1.000
_cell.angle_alpha   90.00
_cell.angle_beta   90.00
_cell.angle_gamma   90.00
#
_symmetry.space_group_name_H-M   'P 1'
#
loop_
_entity.id
_entity.type
_entity.pdbx_description
1 polymer ?
#
loop_
_entity_poly.entity_id
_entity_poly.type
_entity_poly.pdbx_seq_one_letter_code
_entity_poly.pdbx_strand_id
1 'polypeptide(L)'
;VASEPQLRRDGDTLALSGVLDRAAATTLWPAALRQLAGVRALDLRAVSRVDSAGLALLAELAARIRTQGQAEVAIHGDPAGLTELSAAYRLASTLDFHSPPAAS
;
A
#
# COMPACT_ATOMS: atom_id res chain seq x y z
N VAL A 1 -4.14 -9.25 -20.36
CA VAL A 1 -5.04 -10.06 -19.62
C VAL A 1 -5.56 -9.31 -18.41
N ALA A 2 -6.76 -9.68 -17.99
CA ALA A 2 -7.51 -8.89 -17.03
C ALA A 2 -6.84 -8.71 -15.68
N SER A 3 -5.99 -9.64 -15.29
CA SER A 3 -5.38 -9.59 -13.97
C SER A 3 -4.03 -8.87 -13.94
N GLU A 4 -3.62 -8.31 -15.05
CA GLU A 4 -2.34 -7.62 -15.09
C GLU A 4 -2.37 -6.37 -14.21
N PRO A 5 -1.36 -6.18 -13.34
CA PRO A 5 -1.39 -5.03 -12.44
C PRO A 5 -1.17 -3.73 -13.18
N GLN A 6 -1.90 -2.71 -12.80
CA GLN A 6 -1.80 -1.40 -13.41
C GLN A 6 -1.88 -0.31 -12.36
N LEU A 7 -1.34 0.85 -12.69
CA LEU A 7 -1.30 2.00 -11.82
C LEU A 7 -1.74 3.22 -12.61
N ARG A 8 -2.60 4.04 -12.01
CA ARG A 8 -3.08 5.25 -12.65
C ARG A 8 -3.22 6.37 -11.65
N ARG A 9 -2.83 7.56 -12.04
CA ARG A 9 -3.02 8.76 -11.24
C ARG A 9 -4.28 9.46 -11.66
N ASP A 10 -5.12 9.82 -10.70
CA ASP A 10 -6.37 10.53 -10.95
C ASP A 10 -6.49 11.62 -9.88
N GLY A 11 -6.15 12.86 -10.25
CA GLY A 11 -6.14 13.94 -9.29
C GLY A 11 -5.11 13.69 -8.20
N ASP A 12 -5.57 13.65 -6.95
CA ASP A 12 -4.72 13.36 -5.80
C ASP A 12 -4.82 11.90 -5.37
N THR A 13 -5.40 11.05 -6.19
CA THR A 13 -5.60 9.63 -5.88
C THR A 13 -4.74 8.78 -6.81
N LEU A 14 -4.09 7.79 -6.23
CA LEU A 14 -3.33 6.81 -6.98
C LEU A 14 -4.14 5.52 -7.01
N ALA A 15 -4.58 5.14 -8.20
CA ALA A 15 -5.44 3.96 -8.38
C ALA A 15 -4.60 2.78 -8.85
N LEU A 16 -4.78 1.65 -8.17
CA LEU A 16 -4.13 0.42 -8.54
C LEU A 16 -5.18 -0.60 -8.95
N SER A 17 -4.78 -1.57 -9.78
CA SER A 17 -5.70 -2.60 -10.23
C SER A 17 -4.97 -3.92 -10.43
N GLY A 18 -5.75 -5.01 -10.50
CA GLY A 18 -5.21 -6.34 -10.71
C GLY A 18 -4.85 -7.03 -9.41
N VAL A 19 -3.95 -8.00 -9.48
CA VAL A 19 -3.47 -8.73 -8.31
C VAL A 19 -2.19 -8.07 -7.83
N LEU A 20 -2.16 -7.69 -6.57
CA LEU A 20 -0.96 -7.07 -5.98
C LEU A 20 -0.14 -8.14 -5.27
N ASP A 21 0.80 -8.71 -6.00
CA ASP A 21 1.73 -9.71 -5.50
C ASP A 21 3.16 -9.18 -5.66
N ARG A 22 4.12 -10.07 -5.49
CA ARG A 22 5.53 -9.65 -5.59
C ARG A 22 5.86 -9.10 -6.97
N ALA A 23 5.37 -9.74 -8.02
CA ALA A 23 5.63 -9.27 -9.37
C ALA A 23 5.03 -7.90 -9.59
N ALA A 24 3.82 -7.69 -9.10
CA ALA A 24 3.16 -6.39 -9.20
C ALA A 24 3.93 -5.34 -8.41
N ALA A 25 4.37 -5.66 -7.21
CA ALA A 25 5.13 -4.73 -6.38
C ALA A 25 6.40 -4.29 -7.12
N THR A 26 7.11 -5.23 -7.70
CA THR A 26 8.32 -4.93 -8.45
C THR A 26 8.03 -4.06 -9.67
N THR A 27 6.97 -4.39 -10.40
CA THR A 27 6.62 -3.68 -11.62
C THR A 27 6.10 -2.27 -11.33
N LEU A 28 5.25 -2.13 -10.30
CA LEU A 28 4.58 -0.87 -10.06
C LEU A 28 5.40 0.11 -9.22
N TRP A 29 6.39 -0.38 -8.48
CA TRP A 29 7.14 0.46 -7.57
C TRP A 29 7.76 1.69 -8.22
N PRO A 30 8.53 1.57 -9.32
CA PRO A 30 9.12 2.74 -9.93
C PRO A 30 8.07 3.73 -10.45
N ALA A 31 7.01 3.23 -11.05
CA ALA A 31 5.95 4.08 -11.58
C ALA A 31 5.23 4.80 -10.44
N ALA A 32 4.99 4.10 -9.34
CA ALA A 32 4.33 4.68 -8.19
C ALA A 32 5.17 5.82 -7.61
N LEU A 33 6.47 5.61 -7.47
CA LEU A 33 7.34 6.64 -6.93
C LEU A 33 7.32 7.91 -7.78
N ARG A 34 7.26 7.74 -9.09
CA ARG A 34 7.24 8.91 -9.99
C ARG A 34 5.94 9.70 -9.89
N GLN A 35 4.86 9.05 -9.47
CA GLN A 35 3.55 9.69 -9.45
C GLN A 35 3.06 10.02 -8.05
N LEU A 36 3.91 9.86 -7.04
CA LEU A 36 3.48 9.95 -5.66
C LEU A 36 3.34 11.37 -5.14
N ALA A 37 4.01 12.34 -5.77
CA ALA A 37 3.96 13.72 -5.31
C ALA A 37 2.52 14.25 -5.35
N GLY A 38 2.04 14.74 -4.22
CA GLY A 38 0.68 15.29 -4.13
C GLY A 38 -0.41 14.26 -3.97
N VAL A 39 -0.07 12.98 -3.93
CA VAL A 39 -1.07 11.93 -3.70
C VAL A 39 -1.51 11.96 -2.24
N ARG A 40 -2.82 11.85 -2.02
CA ARG A 40 -3.41 11.85 -0.69
C ARG A 40 -4.24 10.59 -0.42
N ALA A 41 -4.54 9.81 -1.45
CA ALA A 41 -5.40 8.65 -1.32
C ALA A 41 -4.94 7.53 -2.24
N LEU A 42 -5.21 6.30 -1.82
CA LEU A 42 -4.96 5.11 -2.63
C LEU A 42 -6.31 4.48 -2.94
N ASP A 43 -6.57 4.19 -4.21
CA ASP A 43 -7.82 3.57 -4.64
C ASP A 43 -7.54 2.12 -5.03
N LEU A 44 -8.07 1.20 -4.24
CA LEU A 44 -7.86 -0.22 -4.41
C LEU A 44 -9.13 -0.94 -4.87
N ARG A 45 -10.13 -0.20 -5.32
CA ARG A 45 -11.40 -0.83 -5.70
C ARG A 45 -11.29 -1.75 -6.89
N ALA A 46 -10.29 -1.54 -7.74
CA ALA A 46 -10.05 -2.40 -8.89
C ALA A 46 -9.00 -3.48 -8.61
N VAL A 47 -8.50 -3.56 -7.38
CA VAL A 47 -7.56 -4.60 -6.98
C VAL A 47 -8.36 -5.83 -6.58
N SER A 48 -8.03 -6.97 -7.18
CA SER A 48 -8.77 -8.20 -6.90
C SER A 48 -8.23 -8.94 -5.68
N ARG A 49 -6.93 -8.83 -5.42
CA ARG A 49 -6.33 -9.54 -4.29
C ARG A 49 -4.99 -8.92 -3.92
N VAL A 50 -4.64 -9.01 -2.65
CA VAL A 50 -3.35 -8.51 -2.12
C VAL A 50 -2.70 -9.62 -1.32
N ASP A 51 -1.44 -9.93 -1.62
CA ASP A 51 -0.65 -10.82 -0.77
C ASP A 51 0.31 -9.99 0.09
N SER A 52 1.20 -10.66 0.82
CA SER A 52 2.10 -9.95 1.73
C SER A 52 3.03 -8.98 1.01
N ALA A 53 3.47 -9.32 -0.20
CA ALA A 53 4.31 -8.41 -0.97
C ALA A 53 3.52 -7.21 -1.45
N GLY A 54 2.27 -7.42 -1.86
CA GLY A 54 1.39 -6.33 -2.24
C GLY A 54 1.08 -5.42 -1.06
N LEU A 55 0.86 -6.01 0.11
CA LEU A 55 0.64 -5.22 1.31
C LEU A 55 1.87 -4.37 1.63
N ALA A 56 3.07 -4.95 1.51
CA ALA A 56 4.29 -4.19 1.76
C ALA A 56 4.41 -3.00 0.81
N LEU A 57 4.03 -3.20 -0.46
CA LEU A 57 4.00 -2.10 -1.42
C LEU A 57 3.05 -1.00 -0.95
N LEU A 58 1.84 -1.37 -0.56
CA LEU A 58 0.85 -0.38 -0.12
C LEU A 58 1.29 0.32 1.15
N ALA A 59 1.87 -0.41 2.10
CA ALA A 59 2.36 0.18 3.34
C ALA A 59 3.47 1.20 3.07
N GLU A 60 4.36 0.87 2.15
CA GLU A 60 5.44 1.79 1.82
C GLU A 60 4.92 3.03 1.11
N LEU A 61 3.97 2.86 0.20
CA LEU A 61 3.37 4.02 -0.47
C LEU A 61 2.65 4.91 0.55
N ALA A 62 1.91 4.33 1.46
CA ALA A 62 1.23 5.10 2.50
C ALA A 62 2.22 5.84 3.37
N ALA A 63 3.32 5.20 3.74
CA ALA A 63 4.34 5.84 4.55
C ALA A 63 4.93 7.05 3.84
N ARG A 64 5.21 6.92 2.55
CA ARG A 64 5.77 8.02 1.77
C ARG A 64 4.77 9.17 1.60
N ILE A 65 3.49 8.85 1.45
CA ILE A 65 2.47 9.87 1.39
C ILE A 65 2.43 10.66 2.69
N ARG A 66 2.54 9.98 3.82
CA ARG A 66 2.56 10.66 5.12
C ARG A 66 3.76 11.59 5.27
N THR A 67 4.91 11.21 4.72
CA THR A 67 6.09 12.08 4.81
C THR A 67 5.93 13.35 4.00
N GLN A 68 4.93 13.42 3.13
CA GLN A 68 4.65 14.64 2.38
C GLN A 68 3.75 15.60 3.14
N GLY A 69 3.52 15.33 4.43
CA GLY A 69 2.71 16.21 5.25
C GLY A 69 1.27 15.74 5.45
N GLN A 70 0.92 14.57 4.94
CA GLN A 70 -0.42 14.02 5.12
C GLN A 70 -0.48 13.24 6.42
N ALA A 71 -1.35 13.65 7.33
CA ALA A 71 -1.51 12.95 8.60
C ALA A 71 -2.10 11.56 8.37
N GLU A 72 -3.01 11.44 7.42
CA GLU A 72 -3.66 10.18 7.12
C GLU A 72 -3.73 9.97 5.62
N VAL A 73 -3.72 8.71 5.23
CA VAL A 73 -3.88 8.32 3.83
C VAL A 73 -5.23 7.66 3.70
N ALA A 74 -6.07 8.19 2.82
CA ALA A 74 -7.37 7.59 2.57
C ALA A 74 -7.18 6.35 1.70
N ILE A 75 -7.81 5.25 2.10
CA ILE A 75 -7.76 4.00 1.35
C ILE A 75 -9.18 3.67 0.92
N HIS A 76 -9.38 3.54 -0.38
CA HIS A 76 -10.68 3.20 -0.93
C HIS A 76 -10.65 1.77 -1.43
N GLY A 77 -11.61 0.96 -1.01
CA GLY A 77 -11.72 -0.43 -1.43
C GLY A 77 -11.22 -1.39 -0.36
N ASP A 78 -11.59 -2.65 -0.54
CA ASP A 78 -11.26 -3.69 0.42
C ASP A 78 -10.99 -5.00 -0.35
N PRO A 79 -9.87 -5.07 -1.08
CA PRO A 79 -9.57 -6.28 -1.85
C PRO A 79 -9.30 -7.47 -0.93
N ALA A 80 -9.52 -8.66 -1.47
CA ALA A 80 -9.29 -9.89 -0.73
C ALA A 80 -7.87 -9.93 -0.19
N GLY A 81 -7.74 -10.31 1.07
CA GLY A 81 -6.44 -10.41 1.73
C GLY A 81 -6.01 -9.15 2.44
N LEU A 82 -6.57 -8.00 2.08
CA LEU A 82 -6.10 -6.74 2.64
C LEU A 82 -6.35 -6.64 4.15
N THR A 83 -7.56 -6.92 4.57
CA THR A 83 -7.91 -6.81 6.00
C THR A 83 -7.09 -7.76 6.86
N GLU A 84 -7.02 -9.01 6.46
CA GLU A 84 -6.31 -10.04 7.22
C GLU A 84 -4.82 -9.74 7.30
N LEU A 85 -4.22 -9.37 6.17
CA LEU A 85 -2.79 -9.08 6.13
C LEU A 85 -2.47 -7.78 6.84
N SER A 86 -3.34 -6.80 6.77
CA SER A 86 -3.13 -5.53 7.46
C SER A 86 -3.14 -5.74 8.97
N ALA A 87 -4.04 -6.59 9.47
CA ALA A 87 -4.07 -6.88 10.89
C ALA A 87 -2.79 -7.57 11.34
N ALA A 88 -2.32 -8.54 10.56
CA ALA A 88 -1.06 -9.22 10.87
C ALA A 88 0.11 -8.26 10.83
N TYR A 89 0.15 -7.37 9.85
CA TYR A 89 1.21 -6.40 9.72
C TYR A 89 1.25 -5.44 10.91
N ARG A 90 0.08 -5.01 11.36
CA ARG A 90 0.01 -4.13 12.53
C ARG A 90 0.51 -4.82 13.78
N LEU A 91 0.16 -6.08 13.96
CA LEU A 91 0.65 -6.83 15.11
C LEU A 91 2.16 -6.95 15.08
N ALA A 92 2.71 -7.27 13.93
CA ALA A 92 4.15 -7.39 13.79
C ALA A 92 4.84 -6.06 14.07
N SER A 93 4.31 -4.98 13.53
CA SER A 93 4.87 -3.65 13.76
C SER A 93 4.80 -3.26 15.23
N THR A 94 3.69 -3.60 15.88
CA THR A 94 3.50 -3.28 17.28
C THR A 94 4.50 -4.06 18.13
N LEU A 95 4.69 -5.33 17.83
CA LEU A 95 5.65 -6.14 18.57
C LEU A 95 7.07 -5.62 18.39
N ASP A 96 7.42 -5.28 17.17
CA ASP A 96 8.74 -4.73 16.89
C ASP A 96 8.94 -3.42 17.63
N PHE A 97 7.92 -2.62 17.65
CA PHE A 97 8.00 -1.32 18.30
C PHE A 97 8.21 -1.45 19.79
N HIS A 98 7.59 -2.45 20.41
CA HIS A 98 7.70 -2.63 21.85
C HIS A 98 9.02 -3.24 22.28
N SER A 99 9.65 -4.02 21.44
CA SER A 99 10.89 -4.68 21.81
C SER A 99 12.01 -3.70 22.19
N PRO A 100 12.31 -2.69 21.36
CA PRO A 100 13.41 -1.79 21.69
C PRO A 100 13.15 -0.98 22.95
N PRO A 101 11.96 -0.45 23.17
CA PRO A 101 11.72 0.30 24.39
C PRO A 101 11.91 -0.55 25.64
N ALA A 102 11.58 -1.81 25.55
CA ALA A 102 11.74 -2.68 26.69
C ALA A 102 13.21 -2.82 27.11
N ALA A 103 14.10 -2.61 26.19
CA ALA A 103 15.52 -2.71 26.46
C ALA A 103 16.03 -1.49 27.24
N SER A 104 15.34 -0.43 27.18
CA SER A 104 15.75 0.76 27.91
C SER A 104 15.07 0.85 29.27
#